data_66ca65c0ee49e8515b1dc4828d3d73a8
#
_entry.id   66ca65c0ee49e8515b1dc4828d3d73a8
#
_cell.length_a   1.000
_cell.length_b   1.000
_cell.length_c   1.000
_cell.angle_alpha   90.00
_cell.angle_beta   90.00
_cell.angle_gamma   90.00
#
_symmetry.space_group_name_H-M   'P 1'
#
loop_
_entity.id
_entity.type
_entity.pdbx_description
1 polymer ?
#
loop_
_entity_poly.entity_id
_entity_poly.type
_entity_poly.pdbx_seq_one_letter_code
_entity_poly.pdbx_strand_id
1 'polypeptide(L)'
;MAAARARAWNGGLAITALCAVQFVDVLGVTVVVTALPRMLADLRAPASSGSLVSGGYAMSFGGLLMLGARLGDRFGHRRTITASLAVFALGALLGAVAGSVVLLTAARCLQGAAAAASVPSALRLLTTVTGEGSQRRRAIAAWSAAGASAGASGFVIGGVITDLASWRLVFWACLPMAAALAAAVLRSVPRDHGPALAGSLNAAAAAAFTAAVMAVVVGTTLMAQPDRRVAGIAVVLLGAPLTAMFLRIDRRAAAPLLPGAVLRMPSLRRGTLGAFLNTATTSSAMTLATLYLQDTRHHSPLTAAAMLLPFSLAVVAGSALAARAFHWIRPQSAMATGLAVIAVADTALTMAAAHGWAVSACVTVAGAGLGLSSVASTTLGTTVAYTSRGTASGIINTAAQLGTATGIAVVLLIAAATTGLPGPSTSAPIIGWAAAAAIAAAGALAFTASPQPESATTRAAGPEAGTGLGAEPPSGDPPNATVAKLPALTMMRRMHHDRT
;
A
#
# COMPACT_ATOMS: atom_id res chain seq x y z
N MET A 1 -27.26 16.74 -27.07
CA MET A 1 -26.39 17.57 -26.20
C MET A 1 -26.68 17.37 -24.71
N ALA A 2 -27.94 17.36 -24.23
CA ALA A 2 -28.27 17.13 -22.81
C ALA A 2 -27.82 15.75 -22.28
N ALA A 3 -28.04 14.67 -23.03
CA ALA A 3 -27.60 13.31 -22.64
C ALA A 3 -26.06 13.14 -22.63
N ALA A 4 -25.32 13.88 -23.48
CA ALA A 4 -23.87 13.91 -23.47
C ALA A 4 -23.32 14.71 -22.27
N ARG A 5 -23.97 15.82 -21.90
CA ARG A 5 -23.65 16.59 -20.70
C ARG A 5 -23.96 15.80 -19.42
N ALA A 6 -25.10 15.10 -19.36
CA ALA A 6 -25.46 14.24 -18.22
C ALA A 6 -24.47 13.07 -18.06
N ARG A 7 -24.01 12.44 -19.15
CA ARG A 7 -22.96 11.42 -19.11
C ARG A 7 -21.61 11.99 -18.68
N ALA A 8 -21.24 13.19 -19.12
CA ALA A 8 -19.99 13.84 -18.71
C ALA A 8 -20.04 14.26 -17.24
N TRP A 9 -21.20 14.71 -16.74
CA TRP A 9 -21.38 15.09 -15.33
C TRP A 9 -21.34 13.88 -14.41
N ASN A 10 -21.97 12.77 -14.79
CA ASN A 10 -21.88 11.50 -14.05
C ASN A 10 -20.47 10.92 -14.07
N GLY A 11 -19.68 11.11 -15.14
CA GLY A 11 -18.27 10.69 -15.20
C GLY A 11 -17.38 11.42 -14.22
N GLY A 12 -17.54 12.75 -14.07
CA GLY A 12 -16.80 13.55 -13.10
C GLY A 12 -17.14 13.16 -11.65
N LEU A 13 -18.42 12.99 -11.34
CA LEU A 13 -18.87 12.55 -10.01
C LEU A 13 -18.37 11.14 -9.68
N ALA A 14 -18.34 10.22 -10.64
CA ALA A 14 -17.83 8.89 -10.46
C ALA A 14 -16.31 8.90 -10.13
N ILE A 15 -15.52 9.70 -10.85
CA ILE A 15 -14.08 9.85 -10.57
C ILE A 15 -13.88 10.41 -9.17
N THR A 16 -14.63 11.46 -8.79
CA THR A 16 -14.54 12.07 -7.46
C THR A 16 -14.93 11.08 -6.36
N ALA A 17 -16.02 10.33 -6.53
CA ALA A 17 -16.45 9.33 -5.55
C ALA A 17 -15.40 8.22 -5.37
N LEU A 18 -14.81 7.73 -6.46
CA LEU A 18 -13.77 6.69 -6.39
C LEU A 18 -12.47 7.22 -5.76
N CYS A 19 -12.06 8.44 -6.08
CA CYS A 19 -10.91 9.09 -5.41
C CYS A 19 -11.19 9.33 -3.92
N ALA A 20 -12.44 9.66 -3.54
CA ALA A 20 -12.83 9.83 -2.16
C ALA A 20 -12.81 8.50 -1.37
N VAL A 21 -13.10 7.35 -2.00
CA VAL A 21 -12.89 6.03 -1.39
C VAL A 21 -11.41 5.85 -1.02
N GLN A 22 -10.50 6.13 -1.95
CA GLN A 22 -9.06 6.07 -1.68
C GLN A 22 -8.63 7.02 -0.55
N PHE A 23 -9.17 8.24 -0.57
CA PHE A 23 -8.90 9.23 0.49
C PHE A 23 -9.28 8.68 1.86
N VAL A 24 -10.48 8.12 2.00
CA VAL A 24 -10.98 7.59 3.28
C VAL A 24 -10.18 6.38 3.75
N ASP A 25 -9.82 5.47 2.84
CA ASP A 25 -9.03 4.30 3.18
C ASP A 25 -7.64 4.70 3.73
N VAL A 26 -6.96 5.67 3.10
CA VAL A 26 -5.65 6.17 3.58
C VAL A 26 -5.80 7.03 4.84
N LEU A 27 -6.82 7.88 4.90
CA LEU A 27 -7.13 8.69 6.08
C LEU A 27 -7.32 7.80 7.32
N GLY A 28 -8.04 6.67 7.18
CA GLY A 28 -8.27 5.71 8.25
C GLY A 28 -6.99 5.10 8.83
N VAL A 29 -5.88 5.10 8.09
CA VAL A 29 -4.57 4.70 8.63
C VAL A 29 -3.96 5.82 9.46
N THR A 30 -3.85 7.01 8.88
CA THR A 30 -3.04 8.11 9.43
C THR A 30 -3.72 8.84 10.60
N VAL A 31 -5.05 8.94 10.59
CA VAL A 31 -5.83 9.58 11.66
C VAL A 31 -5.68 8.85 13.01
N VAL A 32 -5.49 7.53 12.98
CA VAL A 32 -5.32 6.71 14.19
C VAL A 32 -3.94 6.88 14.79
N VAL A 33 -2.92 7.20 13.99
CA VAL A 33 -1.54 7.36 14.49
C VAL A 33 -1.47 8.44 15.56
N THR A 34 -2.05 9.61 15.31
CA THR A 34 -2.04 10.74 16.26
C THR A 34 -3.00 10.55 17.44
N ALA A 35 -4.07 9.79 17.26
CA ALA A 35 -5.02 9.45 18.32
C ALA A 35 -4.56 8.29 19.20
N LEU A 36 -3.58 7.50 18.76
CA LEU A 36 -3.17 6.25 19.39
C LEU A 36 -2.79 6.38 20.87
N PRO A 37 -1.98 7.35 21.31
CA PRO A 37 -1.62 7.49 22.73
C PRO A 37 -2.86 7.71 23.62
N ARG A 38 -3.78 8.57 23.18
CA ARG A 38 -5.04 8.81 23.90
C ARG A 38 -5.96 7.60 23.93
N MET A 39 -6.00 6.80 22.84
CA MET A 39 -6.73 5.52 22.80
C MET A 39 -6.18 4.54 23.83
N LEU A 40 -4.85 4.38 23.88
CA LEU A 40 -4.19 3.46 24.82
C LEU A 40 -4.37 3.92 26.28
N ALA A 41 -4.22 5.21 26.56
CA ALA A 41 -4.42 5.78 27.89
C ALA A 41 -5.87 5.58 28.38
N ASP A 42 -6.87 5.88 27.56
CA ASP A 42 -8.30 5.73 27.90
C ASP A 42 -8.68 4.25 28.12
N LEU A 43 -8.11 3.35 27.35
CA LEU A 43 -8.31 1.90 27.50
C LEU A 43 -7.37 1.24 28.53
N ARG A 44 -6.56 2.02 29.25
CA ARG A 44 -5.57 1.58 30.25
C ARG A 44 -4.66 0.46 29.72
N ALA A 45 -4.22 0.62 28.46
CA ALA A 45 -3.43 -0.39 27.77
C ALA A 45 -1.95 0.04 27.67
N PRO A 46 -1.01 -0.91 27.72
CA PRO A 46 0.39 -0.62 27.56
C PRO A 46 0.71 -0.13 26.13
N ALA A 47 1.76 0.68 25.97
CA ALA A 47 2.19 1.22 24.69
C ALA A 47 2.46 0.12 23.63
N SER A 48 2.91 -1.07 24.06
CA SER A 48 3.10 -2.24 23.19
C SER A 48 1.81 -2.67 22.45
N SER A 49 0.63 -2.40 23.02
CA SER A 49 -0.66 -2.67 22.39
C SER A 49 -0.95 -1.77 21.18
N GLY A 50 -0.18 -0.69 21.00
CA GLY A 50 -0.25 0.18 19.83
C GLY A 50 0.02 -0.57 18.54
N SER A 51 0.86 -1.61 18.57
CA SER A 51 1.11 -2.50 17.44
C SER A 51 -0.15 -3.26 16.97
N LEU A 52 -1.02 -3.66 17.90
CA LEU A 52 -2.29 -4.33 17.58
C LEU A 52 -3.26 -3.38 16.90
N VAL A 53 -3.42 -2.17 17.43
CA VAL A 53 -4.37 -1.18 16.91
C VAL A 53 -3.94 -0.66 15.52
N SER A 54 -2.68 -0.27 15.38
CA SER A 54 -2.15 0.24 14.10
C SER A 54 -1.89 -0.90 13.12
N GLY A 55 -1.26 -1.99 13.57
CA GLY A 55 -0.95 -3.15 12.75
C GLY A 55 -2.19 -3.93 12.31
N GLY A 56 -3.25 -3.97 13.12
CA GLY A 56 -4.49 -4.69 12.82
C GLY A 56 -5.11 -4.26 11.49
N TYR A 57 -5.16 -2.97 11.23
CA TYR A 57 -5.61 -2.44 9.93
C TYR A 57 -4.67 -2.85 8.80
N ALA A 58 -3.38 -2.52 8.92
CA ALA A 58 -2.39 -2.74 7.86
C ALA A 58 -2.28 -4.23 7.48
N MET A 59 -2.32 -5.10 8.46
CA MET A 59 -2.23 -6.54 8.30
C MET A 59 -3.45 -7.13 7.61
N SER A 60 -4.65 -6.76 8.03
CA SER A 60 -5.88 -7.22 7.37
C SER A 60 -6.00 -6.64 5.97
N PHE A 61 -5.59 -5.39 5.77
CA PHE A 61 -5.51 -4.77 4.45
C PHE A 61 -4.53 -5.54 3.55
N GLY A 62 -3.28 -5.70 3.97
CA GLY A 62 -2.25 -6.38 3.19
C GLY A 62 -2.55 -7.86 2.95
N GLY A 63 -2.99 -8.57 4.00
CA GLY A 63 -3.28 -10.01 3.94
C GLY A 63 -4.46 -10.37 3.04
N LEU A 64 -5.46 -9.50 2.98
CA LEU A 64 -6.68 -9.73 2.21
C LEU A 64 -6.72 -9.01 0.86
N LEU A 65 -5.70 -8.20 0.51
CA LEU A 65 -5.70 -7.36 -0.68
C LEU A 65 -5.92 -8.16 -1.98
N MET A 66 -5.23 -9.30 -2.11
CA MET A 66 -5.37 -10.18 -3.26
C MET A 66 -6.75 -10.84 -3.34
N LEU A 67 -7.30 -11.23 -2.19
CA LEU A 67 -8.67 -11.75 -2.10
C LEU A 67 -9.68 -10.66 -2.46
N GLY A 68 -9.49 -9.45 -1.96
CA GLY A 68 -10.35 -8.30 -2.23
C GLY A 68 -10.44 -7.96 -3.71
N ALA A 69 -9.32 -8.00 -4.45
CA ALA A 69 -9.31 -7.84 -5.88
C ALA A 69 -10.17 -8.90 -6.59
N ARG A 70 -10.05 -10.18 -6.19
CA ARG A 70 -10.87 -11.28 -6.75
C ARG A 70 -12.36 -11.19 -6.40
N LEU A 71 -12.68 -10.64 -5.24
CA LEU A 71 -14.09 -10.37 -4.89
C LEU A 71 -14.70 -9.39 -5.89
N GLY A 72 -13.96 -8.33 -6.27
CA GLY A 72 -14.38 -7.39 -7.29
C GLY A 72 -14.61 -8.04 -8.66
N ASP A 73 -13.66 -8.88 -9.10
CA ASP A 73 -13.75 -9.60 -10.37
C ASP A 73 -14.92 -10.61 -10.40
N ARG A 74 -15.24 -11.23 -9.24
CA ARG A 74 -16.30 -12.25 -9.15
C ARG A 74 -17.70 -11.68 -8.97
N PHE A 75 -17.85 -10.69 -8.09
CA PHE A 75 -19.17 -10.17 -7.68
C PHE A 75 -19.52 -8.82 -8.30
N GLY A 76 -18.56 -8.23 -9.05
CA GLY A 76 -18.64 -6.89 -9.61
C GLY A 76 -18.05 -5.84 -8.66
N HIS A 77 -17.22 -4.96 -9.20
CA HIS A 77 -16.44 -3.98 -8.43
C HIS A 77 -17.33 -2.96 -7.71
N ARG A 78 -18.44 -2.52 -8.34
CA ARG A 78 -19.38 -1.59 -7.70
C ARG A 78 -20.05 -2.21 -6.47
N ARG A 79 -20.50 -3.47 -6.55
CA ARG A 79 -21.10 -4.19 -5.42
C ARG A 79 -20.06 -4.41 -4.32
N THR A 80 -18.85 -4.77 -4.70
CA THR A 80 -17.74 -4.99 -3.76
C THR A 80 -17.41 -3.71 -2.99
N ILE A 81 -17.32 -2.55 -3.64
CA ILE A 81 -17.08 -1.27 -2.94
C ILE A 81 -18.23 -0.97 -1.96
N THR A 82 -19.48 -1.09 -2.38
CA THR A 82 -20.61 -0.78 -1.50
C THR A 82 -20.69 -1.71 -0.29
N ALA A 83 -20.44 -3.01 -0.48
CA ALA A 83 -20.33 -3.97 0.62
C ALA A 83 -19.14 -3.66 1.54
N SER A 84 -17.98 -3.30 0.97
CA SER A 84 -16.81 -2.91 1.74
C SER A 84 -17.06 -1.66 2.57
N LEU A 85 -17.75 -0.65 2.03
CA LEU A 85 -18.12 0.54 2.80
C LEU A 85 -19.07 0.23 3.96
N ALA A 86 -19.97 -0.74 3.80
CA ALA A 86 -20.82 -1.23 4.91
C ALA A 86 -19.99 -1.94 5.98
N VAL A 87 -19.03 -2.79 5.57
CA VAL A 87 -18.09 -3.45 6.49
C VAL A 87 -17.19 -2.43 7.19
N PHE A 88 -16.72 -1.41 6.47
CA PHE A 88 -15.94 -0.31 7.03
C PHE A 88 -16.75 0.47 8.08
N ALA A 89 -18.02 0.78 7.79
CA ALA A 89 -18.92 1.43 8.74
C ALA A 89 -19.16 0.57 9.99
N LEU A 90 -19.35 -0.76 9.84
CA LEU A 90 -19.47 -1.67 10.98
C LEU A 90 -18.19 -1.65 11.83
N GLY A 91 -17.01 -1.70 11.19
CA GLY A 91 -15.72 -1.54 11.89
C GLY A 91 -15.63 -0.20 12.61
N ALA A 92 -16.10 0.89 11.98
CA ALA A 92 -16.13 2.21 12.60
C ALA A 92 -17.06 2.25 13.81
N LEU A 93 -18.26 1.66 13.72
CA LEU A 93 -19.18 1.56 14.85
C LEU A 93 -18.55 0.80 16.02
N LEU A 94 -17.94 -0.35 15.77
CA LEU A 94 -17.25 -1.13 16.81
C LEU A 94 -16.09 -0.34 17.43
N GLY A 95 -15.33 0.42 16.63
CA GLY A 95 -14.25 1.28 17.12
C GLY A 95 -14.77 2.42 17.99
N ALA A 96 -15.89 3.05 17.62
CA ALA A 96 -16.51 4.14 18.35
C ALA A 96 -16.98 3.73 19.76
N VAL A 97 -17.49 2.50 19.90
CA VAL A 97 -17.98 1.95 21.18
C VAL A 97 -16.95 1.08 21.91
N ALA A 98 -15.69 1.03 21.41
CA ALA A 98 -14.69 0.15 21.97
C ALA A 98 -14.35 0.49 23.43
N GLY A 99 -14.55 -0.47 24.32
CA GLY A 99 -14.15 -0.43 25.73
C GLY A 99 -12.91 -1.27 26.04
N SER A 100 -12.30 -1.89 25.03
CA SER A 100 -11.08 -2.67 25.18
C SER A 100 -10.19 -2.60 23.94
N VAL A 101 -8.88 -2.83 24.11
CA VAL A 101 -7.93 -2.91 22.99
C VAL A 101 -8.30 -4.04 22.04
N VAL A 102 -8.81 -5.15 22.54
CA VAL A 102 -9.21 -6.30 21.71
C VAL A 102 -10.33 -5.90 20.76
N LEU A 103 -11.40 -5.25 21.27
CA LEU A 103 -12.51 -4.77 20.44
C LEU A 103 -12.04 -3.69 19.44
N LEU A 104 -11.19 -2.77 19.89
CA LEU A 104 -10.62 -1.73 19.01
C LEU A 104 -9.75 -2.36 17.90
N THR A 105 -8.93 -3.36 18.22
CA THR A 105 -8.13 -4.10 17.23
C THR A 105 -9.03 -4.85 16.25
N ALA A 106 -10.08 -5.53 16.72
CA ALA A 106 -11.05 -6.21 15.85
C ALA A 106 -11.74 -5.21 14.89
N ALA A 107 -12.12 -4.04 15.40
CA ALA A 107 -12.67 -2.94 14.60
C ALA A 107 -11.69 -2.51 13.50
N ARG A 108 -10.41 -2.35 13.84
CA ARG A 108 -9.34 -2.00 12.90
C ARG A 108 -9.09 -3.09 11.86
N CYS A 109 -9.11 -4.37 12.27
CA CYS A 109 -9.00 -5.49 11.35
C CYS A 109 -10.16 -5.48 10.34
N LEU A 110 -11.36 -5.20 10.79
CA LEU A 110 -12.55 -5.14 9.94
C LEU A 110 -12.47 -3.97 8.93
N GLN A 111 -12.01 -2.79 9.37
CA GLN A 111 -11.76 -1.65 8.49
C GLN A 111 -10.66 -1.96 7.45
N GLY A 112 -9.57 -2.62 7.86
CA GLY A 112 -8.50 -3.05 6.95
C GLY A 112 -8.98 -4.08 5.92
N ALA A 113 -9.83 -5.04 6.33
CA ALA A 113 -10.44 -6.01 5.43
C ALA A 113 -11.37 -5.33 4.40
N ALA A 114 -12.11 -4.31 4.82
CA ALA A 114 -12.93 -3.49 3.93
C ALA A 114 -12.07 -2.75 2.90
N ALA A 115 -10.99 -2.10 3.33
CA ALA A 115 -10.03 -1.42 2.46
C ALA A 115 -9.38 -2.37 1.44
N ALA A 116 -9.09 -3.61 1.85
CA ALA A 116 -8.52 -4.63 0.98
C ALA A 116 -9.41 -4.94 -0.25
N ALA A 117 -10.71 -4.80 -0.14
CA ALA A 117 -11.65 -5.03 -1.23
C ALA A 117 -12.05 -3.72 -1.95
N SER A 118 -12.16 -2.60 -1.23
CA SER A 118 -12.54 -1.30 -1.81
C SER A 118 -11.46 -0.71 -2.72
N VAL A 119 -10.20 -0.68 -2.29
CA VAL A 119 -9.08 -0.04 -3.00
C VAL A 119 -8.85 -0.62 -4.41
N PRO A 120 -8.63 -1.94 -4.60
CA PRO A 120 -8.44 -2.49 -5.93
C PRO A 120 -9.69 -2.36 -6.80
N SER A 121 -10.88 -2.51 -6.22
CA SER A 121 -12.14 -2.36 -6.94
C SER A 121 -12.36 -0.92 -7.40
N ALA A 122 -12.06 0.08 -6.58
CA ALA A 122 -12.19 1.49 -6.92
C ALA A 122 -11.20 1.89 -8.03
N LEU A 123 -9.95 1.44 -7.95
CA LEU A 123 -8.95 1.70 -9.00
C LEU A 123 -9.36 1.04 -10.32
N ARG A 124 -9.90 -0.18 -10.29
CA ARG A 124 -10.40 -0.86 -11.48
C ARG A 124 -11.56 -0.10 -12.13
N LEU A 125 -12.55 0.32 -11.33
CA LEU A 125 -13.67 1.14 -11.84
C LEU A 125 -13.18 2.49 -12.36
N LEU A 126 -12.24 3.15 -11.69
CA LEU A 126 -11.66 4.41 -12.14
C LEU A 126 -11.10 4.29 -13.57
N THR A 127 -10.37 3.22 -13.82
CA THR A 127 -9.81 2.95 -15.17
C THR A 127 -10.85 2.52 -16.18
N THR A 128 -12.00 1.99 -15.76
CA THR A 128 -13.10 1.58 -16.62
C THR A 128 -14.01 2.75 -17.01
N VAL A 129 -14.31 3.65 -16.07
CA VAL A 129 -15.18 4.82 -16.32
C VAL A 129 -14.45 5.94 -17.05
N THR A 130 -13.13 5.89 -17.16
CA THR A 130 -12.32 6.89 -17.88
C THR A 130 -11.91 6.38 -19.26
N GLY A 131 -12.06 7.25 -20.27
CA GLY A 131 -11.54 7.00 -21.60
C GLY A 131 -10.02 6.86 -21.61
N GLU A 132 -9.49 6.15 -22.62
CA GLU A 132 -8.03 6.03 -22.79
C GLU A 132 -7.35 7.38 -23.07
N GLY A 133 -6.06 7.45 -22.82
CA GLY A 133 -5.25 8.65 -23.07
C GLY A 133 -5.21 9.63 -21.90
N SER A 134 -5.43 10.92 -22.15
CA SER A 134 -5.22 11.99 -21.18
C SER A 134 -6.20 11.95 -20.01
N GLN A 135 -7.45 11.54 -20.24
CA GLN A 135 -8.46 11.47 -19.18
C GLN A 135 -8.09 10.42 -18.14
N ARG A 136 -7.68 9.20 -18.56
CA ARG A 136 -7.23 8.13 -17.65
C ARG A 136 -5.99 8.56 -16.87
N ARG A 137 -5.02 9.21 -17.52
CA ARG A 137 -3.83 9.73 -16.81
C ARG A 137 -4.20 10.74 -15.73
N ARG A 138 -5.12 11.68 -16.03
CA ARG A 138 -5.60 12.67 -15.05
C ARG A 138 -6.35 12.01 -13.89
N ALA A 139 -7.18 11.00 -14.16
CA ALA A 139 -7.92 10.29 -13.11
C ALA A 139 -6.97 9.50 -12.18
N ILE A 140 -5.95 8.82 -12.72
CA ILE A 140 -4.93 8.13 -11.92
C ILE A 140 -4.11 9.15 -11.10
N ALA A 141 -3.77 10.29 -11.68
CA ALA A 141 -3.10 11.36 -10.94
C ALA A 141 -3.96 11.90 -9.79
N ALA A 142 -5.29 12.10 -10.01
CA ALA A 142 -6.22 12.50 -8.96
C ALA A 142 -6.37 11.44 -7.86
N TRP A 143 -6.38 10.16 -8.20
CA TRP A 143 -6.35 9.04 -7.27
C TRP A 143 -5.10 9.08 -6.37
N SER A 144 -3.93 9.26 -6.97
CA SER A 144 -2.67 9.35 -6.23
C SER A 144 -2.63 10.60 -5.33
N ALA A 145 -3.14 11.74 -5.84
CA ALA A 145 -3.25 12.97 -5.07
C ALA A 145 -4.22 12.84 -3.89
N ALA A 146 -5.34 12.11 -4.06
CA ALA A 146 -6.28 11.82 -2.99
C ALA A 146 -5.62 11.00 -1.87
N GLY A 147 -4.86 9.95 -2.21
CA GLY A 147 -4.10 9.17 -1.23
C GLY A 147 -3.05 10.01 -0.50
N ALA A 148 -2.28 10.83 -1.22
CA ALA A 148 -1.26 11.68 -0.62
C ALA A 148 -1.84 12.75 0.30
N SER A 149 -2.93 13.41 -0.13
CA SER A 149 -3.62 14.41 0.69
C SER A 149 -4.27 13.81 1.94
N ALA A 150 -4.81 12.60 1.85
CA ALA A 150 -5.33 11.86 2.99
C ALA A 150 -4.22 11.54 4.00
N GLY A 151 -3.05 11.11 3.52
CA GLY A 151 -1.88 10.87 4.36
C GLY A 151 -1.47 12.12 5.15
N ALA A 152 -1.44 13.26 4.50
CA ALA A 152 -1.10 14.54 5.15
C ALA A 152 -2.20 15.03 6.09
N SER A 153 -3.46 15.06 5.63
CA SER A 153 -4.58 15.58 6.42
C SER A 153 -4.95 14.70 7.60
N GLY A 154 -4.68 13.38 7.53
CA GLY A 154 -5.03 12.44 8.58
C GLY A 154 -4.36 12.77 9.92
N PHE A 155 -3.10 13.17 9.90
CA PHE A 155 -2.42 13.60 11.13
C PHE A 155 -3.12 14.81 11.77
N VAL A 156 -3.45 15.83 10.97
CA VAL A 156 -4.11 17.06 11.46
C VAL A 156 -5.52 16.74 11.94
N ILE A 157 -6.31 16.04 11.13
CA ILE A 157 -7.69 15.68 11.47
C ILE A 157 -7.72 14.83 12.74
N GLY A 158 -6.83 13.81 12.83
CA GLY A 158 -6.72 12.96 14.02
C GLY A 158 -6.32 13.75 15.27
N GLY A 159 -5.35 14.65 15.14
CA GLY A 159 -4.91 15.51 16.22
C GLY A 159 -6.00 16.45 16.71
N VAL A 160 -6.64 17.20 15.78
CA VAL A 160 -7.73 18.14 16.09
C VAL A 160 -8.90 17.44 16.78
N ILE A 161 -9.40 16.36 16.19
CA ILE A 161 -10.56 15.64 16.74
C ILE A 161 -10.24 15.07 18.12
N THR A 162 -9.04 14.52 18.31
CA THR A 162 -8.64 13.89 19.58
C THR A 162 -8.38 14.92 20.67
N ASP A 163 -7.87 16.09 20.32
CA ASP A 163 -7.56 17.15 21.26
C ASP A 163 -8.80 17.91 21.71
N LEU A 164 -9.68 18.27 20.75
CA LEU A 164 -10.86 19.10 21.01
C LEU A 164 -12.06 18.32 21.54
N ALA A 165 -12.13 17.01 21.31
CA ALA A 165 -13.29 16.22 21.70
C ALA A 165 -12.89 14.84 22.25
N SER A 166 -12.89 13.83 21.40
CA SER A 166 -12.55 12.46 21.79
C SER A 166 -12.05 11.67 20.60
N TRP A 167 -11.08 10.79 20.80
CA TRP A 167 -10.62 9.86 19.78
C TRP A 167 -11.76 9.00 19.19
N ARG A 168 -12.82 8.74 19.98
CA ARG A 168 -14.00 7.99 19.51
C ARG A 168 -14.72 8.71 18.37
N LEU A 169 -14.68 10.06 18.35
CA LEU A 169 -15.32 10.84 17.30
C LEU A 169 -14.70 10.61 15.92
N VAL A 170 -13.41 10.21 15.87
CA VAL A 170 -12.77 9.76 14.62
C VAL A 170 -13.55 8.61 13.98
N PHE A 171 -13.98 7.64 14.78
CA PHE A 171 -14.76 6.50 14.31
C PHE A 171 -16.22 6.86 14.03
N TRP A 172 -16.85 7.70 14.87
CA TRP A 172 -18.21 8.20 14.62
C TRP A 172 -18.30 8.97 13.30
N ALA A 173 -17.30 9.78 12.96
CA ALA A 173 -17.25 10.53 11.72
C ALA A 173 -17.15 9.63 10.47
N CYS A 174 -16.58 8.44 10.61
CA CYS A 174 -16.50 7.46 9.52
C CYS A 174 -17.88 6.92 9.09
N LEU A 175 -18.88 6.90 9.97
CA LEU A 175 -20.22 6.37 9.65
C LEU A 175 -20.94 7.20 8.57
N PRO A 176 -21.19 8.51 8.76
CA PRO A 176 -21.83 9.33 7.74
C PRO A 176 -20.98 9.43 6.48
N MET A 177 -19.65 9.41 6.61
CA MET A 177 -18.72 9.43 5.48
C MET A 177 -18.85 8.16 4.63
N ALA A 178 -18.87 6.96 5.24
CA ALA A 178 -19.07 5.70 4.52
C ALA A 178 -20.45 5.65 3.84
N ALA A 179 -21.50 6.12 4.52
CA ALA A 179 -22.85 6.20 3.95
C ALA A 179 -22.91 7.16 2.75
N ALA A 180 -22.31 8.33 2.86
CA ALA A 180 -22.25 9.33 1.77
C ALA A 180 -21.47 8.78 0.56
N LEU A 181 -20.33 8.10 0.79
CA LEU A 181 -19.54 7.46 -0.26
C LEU A 181 -20.30 6.32 -0.92
N ALA A 182 -20.97 5.46 -0.17
CA ALA A 182 -21.80 4.40 -0.72
C ALA A 182 -22.93 4.98 -1.60
N ALA A 183 -23.60 6.02 -1.14
CA ALA A 183 -24.61 6.73 -1.92
C ALA A 183 -24.03 7.37 -3.19
N ALA A 184 -22.86 8.01 -3.10
CA ALA A 184 -22.17 8.59 -4.24
C ALA A 184 -21.78 7.52 -5.29
N VAL A 185 -21.20 6.41 -4.86
CA VAL A 185 -20.84 5.27 -5.73
C VAL A 185 -22.10 4.69 -6.39
N LEU A 186 -23.17 4.48 -5.63
CA LEU A 186 -24.42 3.91 -6.14
C LEU A 186 -25.11 4.83 -7.16
N ARG A 187 -24.94 6.15 -7.05
CA ARG A 187 -25.57 7.13 -7.97
C ARG A 187 -24.73 7.41 -9.20
N SER A 188 -23.40 7.39 -9.08
CA SER A 188 -22.50 7.86 -10.15
C SER A 188 -21.78 6.77 -10.92
N VAL A 189 -21.52 5.62 -10.30
CA VAL A 189 -20.78 4.52 -10.93
C VAL A 189 -21.77 3.57 -11.60
N PRO A 190 -21.62 3.29 -12.90
CA PRO A 190 -22.46 2.32 -13.62
C PRO A 190 -22.41 0.93 -13.00
N ARG A 191 -23.46 0.14 -13.20
CA ARG A 191 -23.44 -1.28 -12.80
C ARG A 191 -22.47 -2.04 -13.69
N ASP A 192 -21.66 -2.90 -13.08
CA ASP A 192 -20.80 -3.81 -13.83
C ASP A 192 -21.68 -4.87 -14.51
N HIS A 193 -21.53 -4.99 -15.81
CA HIS A 193 -22.20 -6.01 -16.64
C HIS A 193 -21.20 -7.04 -17.18
N GLY A 194 -19.98 -7.09 -16.62
CA GLY A 194 -18.97 -8.08 -17.02
C GLY A 194 -19.32 -9.49 -16.55
N PRO A 195 -18.93 -10.54 -17.30
CA PRO A 195 -19.08 -11.91 -16.86
C PRO A 195 -18.30 -12.09 -15.55
N ALA A 196 -18.95 -12.63 -14.52
CA ALA A 196 -18.28 -13.04 -13.29
C ALA A 196 -17.20 -14.07 -13.66
N LEU A 197 -15.95 -13.76 -13.42
CA LEU A 197 -14.87 -14.71 -13.65
C LEU A 197 -15.10 -15.94 -12.75
N ALA A 198 -15.28 -17.09 -13.35
CA ALA A 198 -15.48 -18.37 -12.69
C ALA A 198 -14.14 -18.89 -12.13
N GLY A 199 -13.54 -18.15 -11.18
CA GLY A 199 -12.29 -18.55 -10.50
C GLY A 199 -12.52 -18.83 -9.02
N SER A 200 -11.75 -19.73 -8.41
CA SER A 200 -11.75 -19.92 -6.97
C SER A 200 -11.19 -18.67 -6.28
N LEU A 201 -11.87 -18.20 -5.23
CA LEU A 201 -11.43 -17.05 -4.44
C LEU A 201 -10.15 -17.32 -3.65
N ASN A 202 -9.81 -18.60 -3.45
CA ASN A 202 -8.71 -19.03 -2.61
C ASN A 202 -8.72 -18.38 -1.21
N ALA A 203 -9.93 -18.22 -0.64
CA ALA A 203 -10.15 -17.54 0.63
C ALA A 203 -9.40 -18.22 1.79
N ALA A 204 -9.28 -19.55 1.76
CA ALA A 204 -8.54 -20.30 2.77
C ALA A 204 -7.04 -19.94 2.77
N ALA A 205 -6.42 -19.75 1.60
CA ALA A 205 -5.03 -19.27 1.53
C ALA A 205 -4.91 -17.83 2.07
N ALA A 206 -5.81 -16.92 1.69
CA ALA A 206 -5.82 -15.57 2.20
C ALA A 206 -5.99 -15.52 3.73
N ALA A 207 -6.89 -16.33 4.28
CA ALA A 207 -7.10 -16.44 5.72
C ALA A 207 -5.85 -16.98 6.43
N ALA A 208 -5.23 -18.03 5.91
CA ALA A 208 -4.00 -18.61 6.46
C ALA A 208 -2.83 -17.61 6.44
N PHE A 209 -2.70 -16.84 5.35
CA PHE A 209 -1.69 -15.80 5.22
C PHE A 209 -1.90 -14.68 6.22
N THR A 210 -3.13 -14.16 6.32
CA THR A 210 -3.49 -13.12 7.30
C THR A 210 -3.26 -13.62 8.73
N ALA A 211 -3.67 -14.86 9.03
CA ALA A 211 -3.46 -15.46 10.35
C ALA A 211 -1.97 -15.63 10.70
N ALA A 212 -1.13 -15.99 9.73
CA ALA A 212 0.32 -16.09 9.94
C ALA A 212 0.94 -14.74 10.34
N VAL A 213 0.58 -13.67 9.65
CA VAL A 213 1.04 -12.33 9.97
C VAL A 213 0.48 -11.85 11.31
N MET A 214 -0.81 -12.15 11.57
CA MET A 214 -1.46 -11.86 12.85
C MET A 214 -0.71 -12.54 14.00
N ALA A 215 -0.30 -13.78 13.84
CA ALA A 215 0.47 -14.49 14.86
C ALA A 215 1.79 -13.76 15.20
N VAL A 216 2.48 -13.18 14.23
CA VAL A 216 3.68 -12.37 14.49
C VAL A 216 3.33 -11.11 15.27
N VAL A 217 2.32 -10.34 14.85
CA VAL A 217 1.96 -9.08 15.51
C VAL A 217 1.42 -9.29 16.93
N VAL A 218 0.53 -10.27 17.11
CA VAL A 218 -0.02 -10.60 18.44
C VAL A 218 1.08 -11.17 19.34
N GLY A 219 1.88 -12.10 18.82
CA GLY A 219 2.93 -12.74 19.60
C GLY A 219 3.99 -11.75 20.08
N THR A 220 4.45 -10.83 19.22
CA THR A 220 5.42 -9.78 19.62
C THR A 220 4.81 -8.82 20.65
N THR A 221 3.53 -8.50 20.54
CA THR A 221 2.82 -7.68 21.53
C THR A 221 2.76 -8.37 22.91
N LEU A 222 2.48 -9.69 22.91
CA LEU A 222 2.48 -10.48 24.15
C LEU A 222 3.89 -10.61 24.74
N MET A 223 4.92 -10.78 23.90
CA MET A 223 6.32 -10.85 24.34
C MET A 223 6.79 -9.58 25.05
N ALA A 224 6.21 -8.44 24.75
CA ALA A 224 6.50 -7.18 25.43
C ALA A 224 5.99 -7.14 26.89
N GLN A 225 5.12 -8.10 27.29
CA GLN A 225 4.61 -8.24 28.66
C GLN A 225 5.39 -9.37 29.35
N PRO A 226 6.09 -9.12 30.49
CA PRO A 226 6.96 -10.11 31.13
C PRO A 226 6.25 -11.41 31.51
N ASP A 227 5.03 -11.30 32.03
CA ASP A 227 4.17 -12.40 32.46
C ASP A 227 3.60 -13.25 31.29
N ARG A 228 3.60 -12.70 30.08
CA ARG A 228 3.07 -13.34 28.86
C ARG A 228 4.12 -13.68 27.80
N ARG A 229 5.40 -13.49 28.11
CA ARG A 229 6.49 -13.68 27.15
C ARG A 229 6.52 -15.08 26.53
N VAL A 230 6.32 -16.12 27.32
CA VAL A 230 6.29 -17.51 26.84
C VAL A 230 5.11 -17.74 25.89
N ALA A 231 3.91 -17.25 26.24
CA ALA A 231 2.77 -17.31 25.37
C ALA A 231 2.98 -16.54 24.05
N GLY A 232 3.63 -15.38 24.14
CA GLY A 232 4.01 -14.60 22.98
C GLY A 232 4.95 -15.35 22.02
N ILE A 233 5.97 -16.00 22.54
CA ILE A 233 6.88 -16.84 21.76
C ILE A 233 6.10 -17.98 21.07
N ALA A 234 5.23 -18.67 21.81
CA ALA A 234 4.42 -19.75 21.24
C ALA A 234 3.52 -19.26 20.08
N VAL A 235 2.93 -18.06 20.22
CA VAL A 235 2.09 -17.46 19.17
C VAL A 235 2.94 -17.05 17.95
N VAL A 236 4.14 -16.49 18.14
CA VAL A 236 5.06 -16.18 17.01
C VAL A 236 5.43 -17.47 16.28
N LEU A 237 5.79 -18.53 17.01
CA LEU A 237 6.14 -19.83 16.44
C LEU A 237 4.97 -20.47 15.67
N LEU A 238 3.72 -20.22 16.06
CA LEU A 238 2.53 -20.62 15.31
C LEU A 238 2.47 -19.97 13.92
N GLY A 239 3.12 -18.85 13.71
CA GLY A 239 3.23 -18.20 12.41
C GLY A 239 3.90 -19.07 11.35
N ALA A 240 4.87 -19.92 11.73
CA ALA A 240 5.57 -20.79 10.80
C ALA A 240 4.66 -21.89 10.19
N PRO A 241 3.91 -22.71 10.96
CA PRO A 241 2.97 -23.68 10.40
C PRO A 241 1.83 -23.02 9.63
N LEU A 242 1.35 -21.83 10.05
CA LEU A 242 0.35 -21.06 9.30
C LEU A 242 0.88 -20.60 7.94
N THR A 243 2.13 -20.14 7.88
CA THR A 243 2.82 -19.81 6.61
C THR A 243 2.99 -21.05 5.73
N ALA A 244 3.40 -22.20 6.31
CA ALA A 244 3.50 -23.45 5.58
C ALA A 244 2.14 -23.91 5.03
N MET A 245 1.07 -23.78 5.83
CA MET A 245 -0.30 -24.06 5.43
C MET A 245 -0.75 -23.15 4.28
N PHE A 246 -0.51 -21.84 4.39
CA PHE A 246 -0.75 -20.89 3.30
C PHE A 246 -0.06 -21.34 2.01
N LEU A 247 1.25 -21.59 2.05
CA LEU A 247 2.02 -21.98 0.88
C LEU A 247 1.52 -23.31 0.27
N ARG A 248 1.09 -24.25 1.12
CA ARG A 248 0.55 -25.54 0.67
C ARG A 248 -0.79 -25.39 -0.03
N ILE A 249 -1.70 -24.57 0.54
CA ILE A 249 -3.03 -24.30 -0.03
C ILE A 249 -2.86 -23.51 -1.34
N ASP A 250 -2.04 -22.46 -1.31
CA ASP A 250 -1.87 -21.56 -2.45
C ASP A 250 -1.24 -22.23 -3.66
N ARG A 251 -0.20 -23.08 -3.44
CA ARG A 251 0.46 -23.84 -4.51
C ARG A 251 -0.45 -24.88 -5.16
N ARG A 252 -1.47 -25.39 -4.46
CA ARG A 252 -2.43 -26.37 -4.98
C ARG A 252 -3.66 -25.72 -5.62
N ALA A 253 -3.82 -24.42 -5.46
CA ALA A 253 -4.95 -23.70 -6.00
C ALA A 253 -4.84 -23.55 -7.52
N ALA A 254 -5.94 -23.74 -8.24
CA ALA A 254 -6.01 -23.49 -9.69
C ALA A 254 -5.65 -22.04 -10.04
N ALA A 255 -5.92 -21.10 -9.12
CA ALA A 255 -5.57 -19.68 -9.23
C ALA A 255 -4.85 -19.24 -7.96
N PRO A 256 -3.51 -19.40 -7.85
CA PRO A 256 -2.76 -19.03 -6.66
C PRO A 256 -2.81 -17.51 -6.44
N LEU A 257 -2.83 -17.09 -5.15
CA LEU A 257 -2.75 -15.67 -4.76
C LEU A 257 -1.37 -15.10 -5.09
N LEU A 258 -0.33 -15.92 -4.88
CA LEU A 258 1.05 -15.59 -5.17
C LEU A 258 1.61 -16.51 -6.29
N PRO A 259 1.43 -16.15 -7.57
CA PRO A 259 1.92 -16.98 -8.67
C PRO A 259 3.44 -17.14 -8.60
N GLY A 260 3.93 -18.38 -8.48
CA GLY A 260 5.35 -18.68 -8.29
C GLY A 260 6.24 -18.16 -9.43
N ALA A 261 5.74 -18.14 -10.66
CA ALA A 261 6.45 -17.58 -11.80
C ALA A 261 6.75 -16.08 -11.63
N VAL A 262 5.79 -15.32 -11.10
CA VAL A 262 5.93 -13.87 -10.87
C VAL A 262 6.87 -13.62 -9.68
N LEU A 263 6.75 -14.40 -8.61
CA LEU A 263 7.61 -14.28 -7.42
C LEU A 263 9.10 -14.61 -7.68
N ARG A 264 9.38 -15.41 -8.72
CA ARG A 264 10.77 -15.73 -9.10
C ARG A 264 11.47 -14.59 -9.84
N MET A 265 10.75 -13.58 -10.29
CA MET A 265 11.34 -12.42 -10.99
C MET A 265 12.19 -11.58 -10.05
N PRO A 266 13.51 -11.40 -10.32
CA PRO A 266 14.40 -10.65 -9.41
C PRO A 266 13.97 -9.20 -9.20
N SER A 267 13.41 -8.56 -10.22
CA SER A 267 12.90 -7.19 -10.15
C SER A 267 11.74 -7.07 -9.17
N LEU A 268 10.76 -7.98 -9.23
CA LEU A 268 9.64 -8.00 -8.29
C LEU A 268 10.11 -8.26 -6.86
N ARG A 269 10.99 -9.24 -6.66
CA ARG A 269 11.54 -9.54 -5.32
C ARG A 269 12.22 -8.32 -4.70
N ARG A 270 13.00 -7.58 -5.49
CA ARG A 270 13.65 -6.33 -5.02
C ARG A 270 12.62 -5.25 -4.71
N GLY A 271 11.66 -5.01 -5.60
CA GLY A 271 10.58 -4.06 -5.33
C GLY A 271 9.78 -4.41 -4.08
N THR A 272 9.44 -5.69 -3.90
CA THR A 272 8.70 -6.21 -2.74
C THR A 272 9.50 -6.03 -1.44
N LEU A 273 10.78 -6.40 -1.44
CA LEU A 273 11.67 -6.21 -0.28
C LEU A 273 11.82 -4.73 0.07
N GLY A 274 12.01 -3.88 -0.93
CA GLY A 274 12.12 -2.44 -0.73
C GLY A 274 10.87 -1.84 -0.13
N ALA A 275 9.68 -2.23 -0.62
CA ALA A 275 8.39 -1.80 -0.08
C ALA A 275 8.19 -2.25 1.37
N PHE A 276 8.58 -3.46 1.70
CA PHE A 276 8.53 -3.97 3.07
C PHE A 276 9.45 -3.18 4.00
N LEU A 277 10.72 -3.01 3.63
CA LEU A 277 11.73 -2.37 4.48
C LEU A 277 11.43 -0.89 4.72
N ASN A 278 11.08 -0.13 3.68
CA ASN A 278 10.84 1.30 3.83
C ASN A 278 9.62 1.59 4.71
N THR A 279 8.55 0.80 4.59
CA THR A 279 7.37 0.98 5.45
C THR A 279 7.56 0.41 6.85
N ALA A 280 8.31 -0.69 7.00
CA ALA A 280 8.62 -1.25 8.32
C ALA A 280 9.39 -0.25 9.19
N THR A 281 10.36 0.43 8.64
CA THR A 281 11.19 1.40 9.37
C THR A 281 10.47 2.73 9.60
N THR A 282 9.91 3.33 8.56
CA THR A 282 9.25 4.64 8.70
C THR A 282 7.97 4.60 9.53
N SER A 283 7.13 3.54 9.38
CA SER A 283 5.89 3.44 10.17
C SER A 283 6.17 3.20 11.66
N SER A 284 7.21 2.42 11.98
CA SER A 284 7.61 2.21 13.37
C SER A 284 8.24 3.46 13.98
N ALA A 285 9.15 4.13 13.26
CA ALA A 285 9.75 5.37 13.72
C ALA A 285 8.70 6.46 13.96
N MET A 286 7.71 6.57 13.07
CA MET A 286 6.61 7.53 13.20
C MET A 286 5.69 7.20 14.38
N THR A 287 5.38 5.92 14.62
CA THR A 287 4.59 5.49 15.77
C THR A 287 5.31 5.82 17.09
N LEU A 288 6.62 5.53 17.16
CA LEU A 288 7.44 5.89 18.30
C LEU A 288 7.53 7.40 18.50
N ALA A 289 7.69 8.19 17.43
CA ALA A 289 7.71 9.65 17.50
C ALA A 289 6.40 10.19 18.05
N THR A 290 5.25 9.63 17.65
CA THR A 290 3.93 10.01 18.16
C THR A 290 3.81 9.73 19.66
N LEU A 291 4.16 8.50 20.09
CA LEU A 291 4.16 8.11 21.50
C LEU A 291 5.13 9.01 22.32
N TYR A 292 6.33 9.23 21.80
CA TYR A 292 7.34 10.07 22.47
C TYR A 292 6.87 11.51 22.64
N LEU A 293 6.30 12.13 21.59
CA LEU A 293 5.83 13.52 21.67
C LEU A 293 4.66 13.67 22.66
N GLN A 294 3.73 12.71 22.71
CA GLN A 294 2.55 12.80 23.56
C GLN A 294 2.78 12.28 24.98
N ASP A 295 3.41 11.11 25.15
CA ASP A 295 3.55 10.45 26.46
C ASP A 295 4.79 10.95 27.22
N THR A 296 5.91 11.20 26.51
CA THR A 296 7.17 11.62 27.16
C THR A 296 7.34 13.13 27.21
N ARG A 297 6.96 13.82 26.12
CA ARG A 297 7.09 15.29 26.02
C ARG A 297 5.81 16.02 26.41
N HIS A 298 4.73 15.29 26.67
CA HIS A 298 3.42 15.82 27.08
C HIS A 298 2.82 16.85 26.12
N HIS A 299 3.16 16.76 24.83
CA HIS A 299 2.51 17.60 23.82
C HIS A 299 1.06 17.16 23.60
N SER A 300 0.18 18.11 23.30
CA SER A 300 -1.18 17.77 22.93
C SER A 300 -1.21 16.99 21.60
N PRO A 301 -2.25 16.20 21.34
CA PRO A 301 -2.42 15.50 20.05
C PRO A 301 -2.35 16.44 18.83
N LEU A 302 -2.89 17.64 18.94
CA LEU A 302 -2.83 18.67 17.90
C LEU A 302 -1.40 19.16 17.67
N THR A 303 -0.67 19.45 18.73
CA THR A 303 0.74 19.89 18.64
C THR A 303 1.60 18.78 18.04
N ALA A 304 1.45 17.54 18.49
CA ALA A 304 2.14 16.40 17.92
C ALA A 304 1.80 16.21 16.42
N ALA A 305 0.53 16.36 16.05
CA ALA A 305 0.09 16.31 14.66
C ALA A 305 0.75 17.39 13.80
N ALA A 306 0.81 18.62 14.29
CA ALA A 306 1.46 19.73 13.59
C ALA A 306 2.97 19.47 13.38
N MET A 307 3.64 18.89 14.39
CA MET A 307 5.06 18.51 14.30
C MET A 307 5.31 17.35 13.33
N LEU A 308 4.34 16.47 13.13
CA LEU A 308 4.45 15.31 12.23
C LEU A 308 3.93 15.60 10.80
N LEU A 309 3.18 16.68 10.59
CA LEU A 309 2.65 17.06 9.28
C LEU A 309 3.74 17.21 8.19
N PRO A 310 4.93 17.82 8.47
CA PRO A 310 5.98 17.96 7.47
C PRO A 310 6.47 16.63 6.90
N PHE A 311 6.38 15.53 7.66
CA PHE A 311 6.66 14.19 7.15
C PHE A 311 5.83 13.85 5.90
N SER A 312 4.51 14.05 5.95
CA SER A 312 3.63 13.73 4.81
C SER A 312 3.91 14.61 3.59
N LEU A 313 4.21 15.89 3.83
CA LEU A 313 4.61 16.80 2.75
C LEU A 313 5.92 16.37 2.12
N ALA A 314 6.88 15.93 2.93
CA ALA A 314 8.17 15.42 2.47
C ALA A 314 8.04 14.09 1.70
N VAL A 315 7.09 13.21 2.06
CA VAL A 315 6.77 12.00 1.27
C VAL A 315 6.32 12.38 -0.14
N VAL A 316 5.45 13.36 -0.27
CA VAL A 316 4.99 13.86 -1.59
C VAL A 316 6.16 14.46 -2.37
N ALA A 317 6.96 15.31 -1.74
CA ALA A 317 8.13 15.94 -2.36
C ALA A 317 9.18 14.89 -2.80
N GLY A 318 9.49 13.92 -1.94
CA GLY A 318 10.39 12.81 -2.24
C GLY A 318 9.91 11.95 -3.40
N SER A 319 8.60 11.68 -3.46
CA SER A 319 7.98 10.94 -4.57
C SER A 319 8.06 11.72 -5.90
N ALA A 320 7.83 13.02 -5.86
CA ALA A 320 7.96 13.89 -7.03
C ALA A 320 9.42 14.00 -7.50
N LEU A 321 10.36 14.07 -6.56
CA LEU A 321 11.79 14.07 -6.85
C LEU A 321 12.22 12.75 -7.50
N ALA A 322 11.75 11.61 -7.01
CA ALA A 322 12.01 10.30 -7.59
C ALA A 322 11.60 10.23 -9.06
N ALA A 323 10.39 10.73 -9.37
CA ALA A 323 9.89 10.72 -10.74
C ALA A 323 10.75 11.51 -11.71
N ARG A 324 11.40 12.61 -11.24
CA ARG A 324 12.35 13.39 -12.02
C ARG A 324 13.73 12.74 -12.06
N ALA A 325 14.19 12.19 -10.94
CA ALA A 325 15.53 11.64 -10.81
C ALA A 325 15.75 10.38 -11.66
N PHE A 326 14.69 9.63 -11.98
CA PHE A 326 14.79 8.40 -12.80
C PHE A 326 15.26 8.63 -14.25
N HIS A 327 15.36 9.87 -14.71
CA HIS A 327 16.05 10.18 -15.95
C HIS A 327 17.58 10.01 -15.84
N TRP A 328 18.13 10.08 -14.62
CA TRP A 328 19.58 10.06 -14.39
C TRP A 328 20.05 8.97 -13.42
N ILE A 329 19.18 8.53 -12.52
CA ILE A 329 19.53 7.48 -11.56
C ILE A 329 18.66 6.24 -11.76
N ARG A 330 19.26 5.07 -11.58
CA ARG A 330 18.56 3.80 -11.68
C ARG A 330 17.62 3.61 -10.49
N PRO A 331 16.44 2.98 -10.68
CA PRO A 331 15.49 2.73 -9.58
C PRO A 331 16.10 1.98 -8.39
N GLN A 332 17.07 1.09 -8.63
CA GLN A 332 17.76 0.38 -7.55
C GLN A 332 18.63 1.31 -6.70
N SER A 333 19.37 2.24 -7.34
CA SER A 333 20.15 3.24 -6.61
C SER A 333 19.25 4.21 -5.84
N ALA A 334 18.13 4.62 -6.44
CA ALA A 334 17.11 5.44 -5.75
C ALA A 334 16.52 4.74 -4.53
N MET A 335 16.31 3.42 -4.61
CA MET A 335 15.87 2.61 -3.47
C MET A 335 16.93 2.63 -2.36
N ALA A 336 18.18 2.34 -2.69
CA ALA A 336 19.29 2.37 -1.73
C ALA A 336 19.43 3.75 -1.08
N THR A 337 19.39 4.82 -1.87
CA THR A 337 19.44 6.21 -1.36
C THR A 337 18.27 6.52 -0.45
N GLY A 338 17.03 6.15 -0.84
CA GLY A 338 15.86 6.39 -0.01
C GLY A 338 15.94 5.68 1.36
N LEU A 339 16.38 4.42 1.38
CA LEU A 339 16.60 3.67 2.62
C LEU A 339 17.77 4.26 3.44
N ALA A 340 18.85 4.72 2.80
CA ALA A 340 19.95 5.39 3.49
C ALA A 340 19.49 6.71 4.14
N VAL A 341 18.67 7.50 3.44
CA VAL A 341 18.07 8.72 4.01
C VAL A 341 17.21 8.41 5.22
N ILE A 342 16.39 7.34 5.16
CA ILE A 342 15.61 6.87 6.31
C ILE A 342 16.53 6.47 7.46
N ALA A 343 17.59 5.70 7.19
CA ALA A 343 18.54 5.26 8.22
C ALA A 343 19.24 6.45 8.91
N VAL A 344 19.67 7.44 8.16
CA VAL A 344 20.28 8.66 8.70
C VAL A 344 19.28 9.44 9.54
N ALA A 345 18.05 9.58 9.07
CA ALA A 345 16.98 10.28 9.80
C ALA A 345 16.63 9.57 11.13
N ASP A 346 16.48 8.24 11.09
CA ASP A 346 16.17 7.44 12.28
C ASP A 346 17.35 7.42 13.27
N THR A 347 18.60 7.46 12.77
CA THR A 347 19.79 7.64 13.62
C THR A 347 19.80 9.02 14.27
N ALA A 348 19.49 10.07 13.49
CA ALA A 348 19.42 11.43 14.02
C ALA A 348 18.31 11.58 15.08
N LEU A 349 17.19 10.86 14.97
CA LEU A 349 16.15 10.81 16.00
C LEU A 349 16.69 10.37 17.36
N THR A 350 17.64 9.44 17.40
CA THR A 350 18.24 8.98 18.67
C THR A 350 18.99 10.08 19.42
N MET A 351 19.54 11.05 18.69
CA MET A 351 20.29 12.19 19.23
C MET A 351 19.40 13.42 19.43
N ALA A 352 18.35 13.54 18.61
CA ALA A 352 17.47 14.71 18.57
C ALA A 352 16.36 14.68 19.63
N ALA A 353 16.24 13.61 20.39
CA ALA A 353 15.16 13.39 21.37
C ALA A 353 15.03 14.53 22.42
N ALA A 354 16.08 15.28 22.69
CA ALA A 354 16.03 16.41 23.64
C ALA A 354 15.14 17.58 23.15
N HIS A 355 14.93 17.74 21.84
CA HIS A 355 14.24 18.89 21.24
C HIS A 355 13.12 18.47 20.31
N GLY A 356 11.88 18.83 20.61
CA GLY A 356 10.71 18.45 19.81
C GLY A 356 10.79 18.88 18.34
N TRP A 357 11.30 20.08 18.02
CA TRP A 357 11.51 20.56 16.65
C TRP A 357 12.52 19.70 15.88
N ALA A 358 13.53 19.17 16.56
CA ALA A 358 14.52 18.28 15.94
C ALA A 358 13.89 16.92 15.58
N VAL A 359 12.96 16.41 16.40
CA VAL A 359 12.16 15.23 16.06
C VAL A 359 11.37 15.49 14.77
N SER A 360 10.69 16.64 14.68
CA SER A 360 9.96 17.04 13.48
C SER A 360 10.85 17.10 12.24
N ALA A 361 12.05 17.69 12.36
CA ALA A 361 13.02 17.76 11.26
C ALA A 361 13.48 16.36 10.81
N CYS A 362 13.82 15.48 11.76
CA CYS A 362 14.27 14.13 11.45
C CYS A 362 13.18 13.29 10.76
N VAL A 363 11.94 13.30 11.28
CA VAL A 363 10.83 12.58 10.61
C VAL A 363 10.54 13.16 9.23
N THR A 364 10.71 14.46 9.02
CA THR A 364 10.57 15.09 7.70
C THR A 364 11.58 14.52 6.71
N VAL A 365 12.83 14.37 7.10
CA VAL A 365 13.88 13.75 6.27
C VAL A 365 13.54 12.28 5.99
N ALA A 366 13.07 11.52 7.00
CA ALA A 366 12.60 10.15 6.80
C ALA A 366 11.45 10.08 5.79
N GLY A 367 10.52 11.05 5.82
CA GLY A 367 9.43 11.17 4.85
C GLY A 367 9.91 11.33 3.41
N ALA A 368 10.92 12.16 3.17
CA ALA A 368 11.53 12.32 1.84
C ALA A 368 12.16 10.99 1.36
N GLY A 369 12.86 10.28 2.25
CA GLY A 369 13.41 8.94 1.99
C GLY A 369 12.33 7.91 1.65
N LEU A 370 11.21 7.92 2.39
CA LEU A 370 10.05 7.07 2.11
C LEU A 370 9.45 7.36 0.74
N GLY A 371 9.26 8.64 0.40
CA GLY A 371 8.73 9.04 -0.91
C GLY A 371 9.61 8.53 -2.05
N LEU A 372 10.91 8.74 -1.96
CA LEU A 372 11.90 8.29 -2.94
C LEU A 372 11.89 6.76 -3.09
N SER A 373 11.99 6.04 -1.98
CA SER A 373 12.05 4.57 -1.96
C SER A 373 10.74 3.90 -2.38
N SER A 374 9.58 4.49 -2.08
CA SER A 374 8.27 3.97 -2.48
C SER A 374 8.07 3.98 -4.00
N VAL A 375 8.44 5.09 -4.66
CA VAL A 375 8.38 5.17 -6.13
C VAL A 375 9.40 4.20 -6.75
N ALA A 376 10.61 4.11 -6.17
CA ALA A 376 11.64 3.18 -6.63
C ALA A 376 11.19 1.71 -6.51
N SER A 377 10.56 1.31 -5.38
CA SER A 377 10.07 -0.05 -5.17
C SER A 377 8.99 -0.43 -6.18
N THR A 378 8.04 0.49 -6.42
CA THR A 378 6.97 0.28 -7.39
C THR A 378 7.53 0.16 -8.80
N THR A 379 8.48 1.02 -9.18
CA THR A 379 9.12 0.99 -10.50
C THR A 379 9.90 -0.31 -10.71
N LEU A 380 10.71 -0.72 -9.74
CA LEU A 380 11.46 -1.99 -9.79
C LEU A 380 10.51 -3.18 -9.90
N GLY A 381 9.52 -3.25 -9.03
CA GLY A 381 8.65 -4.41 -8.94
C GLY A 381 7.65 -4.53 -10.09
N THR A 382 7.31 -3.44 -10.77
CA THR A 382 6.43 -3.45 -11.94
C THR A 382 7.16 -3.58 -13.28
N THR A 383 8.50 -3.76 -13.25
CA THR A 383 9.30 -4.14 -14.42
C THR A 383 9.09 -5.61 -14.75
N VAL A 384 7.86 -5.95 -15.10
CA VAL A 384 7.38 -7.30 -15.45
C VAL A 384 6.50 -7.22 -16.69
N ALA A 385 6.18 -8.38 -17.30
CA ALA A 385 5.27 -8.43 -18.45
C ALA A 385 3.96 -7.68 -18.16
N TYR A 386 3.42 -7.02 -19.16
CA TYR A 386 2.22 -6.15 -19.04
C TYR A 386 1.04 -6.85 -18.34
N THR A 387 0.81 -8.13 -18.68
CA THR A 387 -0.25 -8.97 -18.09
C THR A 387 -0.06 -9.23 -16.59
N SER A 388 1.16 -9.15 -16.07
CA SER A 388 1.51 -9.43 -14.67
C SER A 388 1.65 -8.17 -13.80
N ARG A 389 1.58 -6.97 -14.39
CA ARG A 389 1.79 -5.70 -13.65
C ARG A 389 0.78 -5.47 -12.53
N GLY A 390 -0.48 -5.84 -12.74
CA GLY A 390 -1.51 -5.73 -11.71
C GLY A 390 -1.20 -6.62 -10.50
N THR A 391 -0.84 -7.88 -10.74
CA THR A 391 -0.44 -8.83 -9.69
C THR A 391 0.83 -8.34 -8.98
N ALA A 392 1.82 -7.86 -9.72
CA ALA A 392 3.06 -7.31 -9.15
C ALA A 392 2.79 -6.11 -8.24
N SER A 393 1.96 -5.17 -8.67
CA SER A 393 1.55 -4.01 -7.86
C SER A 393 0.82 -4.43 -6.59
N GLY A 394 -0.06 -5.43 -6.67
CA GLY A 394 -0.73 -6.00 -5.51
C GLY A 394 0.25 -6.63 -4.51
N ILE A 395 1.23 -7.39 -4.98
CA ILE A 395 2.27 -8.01 -4.14
C ILE A 395 3.12 -6.94 -3.43
N ILE A 396 3.52 -5.89 -4.14
CA ILE A 396 4.29 -4.77 -3.57
C ILE A 396 3.48 -4.06 -2.48
N ASN A 397 2.21 -3.77 -2.74
CA ASN A 397 1.35 -3.11 -1.76
C ASN A 397 1.09 -4.00 -0.54
N THR A 398 0.86 -5.31 -0.74
CA THR A 398 0.79 -6.29 0.36
C THR A 398 2.07 -6.25 1.20
N ALA A 399 3.25 -6.26 0.58
CA ALA A 399 4.53 -6.20 1.29
C ALA A 399 4.69 -4.90 2.09
N ALA A 400 4.26 -3.76 1.54
CA ALA A 400 4.26 -2.49 2.26
C ALA A 400 3.38 -2.53 3.52
N GLN A 401 2.17 -3.09 3.41
CA GLN A 401 1.29 -3.22 4.57
C GLN A 401 1.83 -4.20 5.62
N LEU A 402 2.43 -5.31 5.18
CA LEU A 402 3.09 -6.25 6.07
C LEU A 402 4.31 -5.61 6.75
N GLY A 403 5.09 -4.83 6.00
CA GLY A 403 6.19 -4.04 6.57
C GLY A 403 5.71 -3.11 7.67
N THR A 404 4.64 -2.35 7.42
CA THR A 404 4.00 -1.49 8.43
C THR A 404 3.62 -2.28 9.69
N ALA A 405 2.86 -3.37 9.54
CA ALA A 405 2.35 -4.13 10.68
C ALA A 405 3.48 -4.80 11.49
N THR A 406 4.38 -5.51 10.81
CA THR A 406 5.47 -6.24 11.47
C THR A 406 6.56 -5.31 11.97
N GLY A 407 6.86 -4.22 11.25
CA GLY A 407 7.83 -3.22 11.66
C GLY A 407 7.43 -2.55 12.97
N ILE A 408 6.20 -2.05 13.06
CA ILE A 408 5.66 -1.47 14.31
C ILE A 408 5.74 -2.50 15.44
N ALA A 409 5.30 -3.75 15.21
CA ALA A 409 5.27 -4.77 16.22
C ALA A 409 6.68 -5.13 16.77
N VAL A 410 7.65 -5.33 15.87
CA VAL A 410 9.02 -5.69 16.24
C VAL A 410 9.75 -4.52 16.90
N VAL A 411 9.65 -3.32 16.36
CA VAL A 411 10.34 -2.16 16.91
C VAL A 411 9.77 -1.75 18.27
N LEU A 412 8.45 -1.80 18.46
CA LEU A 412 7.85 -1.57 19.78
C LEU A 412 8.22 -2.67 20.78
N LEU A 413 8.37 -3.93 20.35
CA LEU A 413 8.87 -5.00 21.22
C LEU A 413 10.30 -4.71 21.67
N ILE A 414 11.19 -4.31 20.75
CA ILE A 414 12.60 -3.95 21.08
C ILE A 414 12.62 -2.78 22.06
N ALA A 415 11.81 -1.74 21.82
CA ALA A 415 11.69 -0.60 22.73
C ALA A 415 11.19 -1.02 24.12
N ALA A 416 10.17 -1.90 24.18
CA ALA A 416 9.61 -2.40 25.44
C ALA A 416 10.59 -3.28 26.23
N ALA A 417 11.43 -4.06 25.55
CA ALA A 417 12.42 -4.93 26.21
C ALA A 417 13.46 -4.15 27.06
N THR A 418 13.58 -2.85 26.83
CA THR A 418 14.54 -1.98 27.51
C THR A 418 13.95 -1.15 28.65
N THR A 419 12.63 -1.19 28.86
CA THR A 419 11.99 -0.43 29.96
C THR A 419 12.34 -0.90 31.35
N GLY A 420 12.94 -2.08 31.50
CA GLY A 420 13.47 -2.61 32.78
C GLY A 420 14.94 -2.30 33.05
N LEU A 421 15.65 -1.61 32.13
CA LEU A 421 17.05 -1.24 32.34
C LEU A 421 17.16 0.08 33.13
N PRO A 422 18.13 0.22 34.03
CA PRO A 422 18.36 1.48 34.69
C PRO A 422 18.79 2.55 33.69
N GLY A 423 17.98 3.58 33.52
CA GLY A 423 18.21 4.68 32.57
C GLY A 423 17.03 5.65 32.52
N PRO A 424 17.20 6.82 31.91
CA PRO A 424 16.11 7.79 31.77
C PRO A 424 14.93 7.19 30.98
N SER A 425 13.73 7.63 31.28
CA SER A 425 12.45 7.20 30.58
C SER A 425 12.46 7.39 29.07
N THR A 426 13.42 8.13 28.54
CA THR A 426 13.66 8.38 27.12
C THR A 426 14.41 7.28 26.38
N SER A 427 14.96 6.27 27.10
CA SER A 427 15.79 5.22 26.48
C SER A 427 15.03 4.30 25.55
N ALA A 428 13.78 3.96 25.86
CA ALA A 428 12.98 3.04 25.06
C ALA A 428 12.71 3.54 23.62
N PRO A 429 12.24 4.77 23.37
CA PRO A 429 12.11 5.31 22.02
C PRO A 429 13.44 5.37 21.26
N ILE A 430 14.54 5.76 21.94
CA ILE A 430 15.87 5.87 21.34
C ILE A 430 16.33 4.52 20.78
N ILE A 431 16.16 3.44 21.55
CA ILE A 431 16.56 2.09 21.12
C ILE A 431 15.66 1.60 19.98
N GLY A 432 14.36 1.93 20.01
CA GLY A 432 13.44 1.64 18.92
C GLY A 432 13.85 2.33 17.62
N TRP A 433 14.22 3.61 17.67
CA TRP A 433 14.70 4.35 16.49
C TRP A 433 16.05 3.81 16.01
N ALA A 434 16.97 3.44 16.92
CA ALA A 434 18.24 2.80 16.55
C ALA A 434 18.00 1.46 15.81
N ALA A 435 17.04 0.66 16.26
CA ALA A 435 16.66 -0.58 15.60
C ALA A 435 16.09 -0.32 14.19
N ALA A 436 15.20 0.67 14.04
CA ALA A 436 14.66 1.07 12.75
C ALA A 436 15.78 1.56 11.80
N ALA A 437 16.70 2.37 12.31
CA ALA A 437 17.88 2.85 11.58
C ALA A 437 18.77 1.69 11.09
N ALA A 438 19.04 0.72 11.95
CA ALA A 438 19.85 -0.45 11.59
C ALA A 438 19.19 -1.30 10.48
N ILE A 439 17.86 -1.51 10.56
CA ILE A 439 17.11 -2.22 9.54
C ILE A 439 17.15 -1.46 8.19
N ALA A 440 16.95 -0.14 8.22
CA ALA A 440 17.01 0.69 7.02
C ALA A 440 18.41 0.71 6.40
N ALA A 441 19.46 0.82 7.22
CA ALA A 441 20.86 0.79 6.78
C ALA A 441 21.23 -0.55 6.16
N ALA A 442 20.86 -1.67 6.79
CA ALA A 442 21.06 -3.01 6.23
C ALA A 442 20.34 -3.18 4.88
N GLY A 443 19.11 -2.65 4.78
CA GLY A 443 18.38 -2.61 3.51
C GLY A 443 19.11 -1.79 2.44
N ALA A 444 19.59 -0.60 2.76
CA ALA A 444 20.34 0.25 1.84
C ALA A 444 21.60 -0.47 1.31
N LEU A 445 22.36 -1.09 2.21
CA LEU A 445 23.55 -1.87 1.84
C LEU A 445 23.21 -3.07 0.96
N ALA A 446 22.12 -3.80 1.25
CA ALA A 446 21.67 -4.92 0.44
C ALA A 446 21.35 -4.51 -1.00
N PHE A 447 20.76 -3.31 -1.18
CA PHE A 447 20.45 -2.78 -2.51
C PHE A 447 21.69 -2.26 -3.26
N THR A 448 22.72 -1.77 -2.57
CA THR A 448 24.00 -1.37 -3.21
C THR A 448 24.84 -2.59 -3.61
N ALA A 449 24.88 -3.63 -2.77
CA ALA A 449 25.69 -4.82 -2.99
C ALA A 449 25.10 -5.80 -4.03
N SER A 450 23.80 -5.68 -4.37
CA SER A 450 23.14 -6.62 -5.27
C SER A 450 23.59 -6.43 -6.73
N PRO A 451 24.06 -7.50 -7.44
CA PRO A 451 24.39 -7.44 -8.86
C PRO A 451 23.20 -6.96 -9.68
N GLN A 452 23.47 -6.09 -10.64
CA GLN A 452 22.41 -5.58 -11.51
C GLN A 452 22.00 -6.67 -12.51
N PRO A 453 20.70 -6.86 -12.81
CA PRO A 453 20.33 -7.63 -13.99
C PRO A 453 20.83 -6.85 -15.21
N GLU A 454 21.71 -7.47 -15.99
CA GLU A 454 22.08 -6.97 -17.32
C GLU A 454 20.80 -6.70 -18.11
N SER A 455 20.66 -5.49 -18.61
CA SER A 455 19.57 -5.13 -19.51
C SER A 455 19.64 -6.05 -20.72
N ALA A 456 18.55 -6.78 -21.00
CA ALA A 456 18.46 -7.72 -22.12
C ALA A 456 18.73 -7.08 -23.50
N THR A 457 18.90 -5.77 -23.57
CA THR A 457 19.27 -5.02 -24.75
C THR A 457 20.75 -5.13 -25.14
N THR A 458 21.65 -5.57 -24.24
CA THR A 458 23.08 -5.68 -24.57
C THR A 458 23.44 -7.07 -25.12
N ARG A 459 22.56 -8.06 -25.02
CA ARG A 459 22.79 -9.40 -25.60
C ARG A 459 22.40 -9.52 -27.08
N ALA A 460 21.71 -8.53 -27.67
CA ALA A 460 21.36 -8.52 -29.09
C ALA A 460 22.42 -7.85 -29.98
N ALA A 461 23.48 -7.28 -29.39
CA ALA A 461 24.63 -6.74 -30.10
C ALA A 461 25.88 -7.57 -29.75
N GLY A 462 25.83 -8.87 -30.03
CA GLY A 462 27.06 -9.66 -30.17
C GLY A 462 27.79 -9.19 -31.45
N PRO A 463 29.13 -9.08 -31.41
CA PRO A 463 29.85 -8.72 -32.62
C PRO A 463 29.67 -9.86 -33.66
N GLU A 464 29.01 -9.54 -34.75
CA GLU A 464 29.12 -10.37 -35.94
C GLU A 464 30.62 -10.43 -36.30
N ALA A 465 31.20 -11.60 -36.03
CA ALA A 465 32.56 -11.93 -36.44
C ALA A 465 32.62 -11.79 -37.97
N GLY A 466 33.33 -10.80 -38.44
CA GLY A 466 33.69 -10.65 -39.83
C GLY A 466 34.49 -11.87 -40.27
N THR A 467 33.95 -12.66 -41.16
CA THR A 467 34.73 -13.47 -42.09
C THR A 467 34.39 -12.97 -43.47
N GLY A 468 35.32 -12.17 -44.00
CA GLY A 468 35.34 -11.87 -45.39
C GLY A 468 35.60 -13.10 -46.21
N LEU A 469 34.94 -13.20 -47.34
CA LEU A 469 35.52 -13.72 -48.59
C LEU A 469 34.50 -13.37 -49.70
N GLY A 470 35.02 -12.71 -50.72
CA GLY A 470 34.30 -12.20 -51.87
C GLY A 470 33.63 -13.30 -52.70
N ALA A 471 32.49 -12.95 -53.25
CA ALA A 471 31.96 -13.53 -54.47
C ALA A 471 31.04 -12.48 -55.12
N GLU A 472 31.31 -12.17 -56.35
CA GLU A 472 30.58 -11.31 -57.28
C GLU A 472 29.12 -11.74 -57.43
N PRO A 473 28.19 -10.80 -57.67
CA PRO A 473 26.79 -11.17 -57.98
C PRO A 473 26.60 -11.54 -59.43
N PRO A 474 25.82 -12.55 -59.75
CA PRO A 474 25.37 -12.78 -61.14
C PRO A 474 24.19 -11.88 -61.48
N SER A 475 24.30 -11.20 -62.59
CA SER A 475 23.26 -10.49 -63.31
C SER A 475 22.09 -11.43 -63.70
N GLY A 476 20.89 -11.07 -63.33
CA GLY A 476 19.70 -11.77 -63.76
C GLY A 476 18.45 -10.94 -63.55
N ASP A 477 17.73 -10.61 -64.62
CA ASP A 477 16.52 -9.82 -64.66
C ASP A 477 15.36 -10.38 -63.87
N PRO A 478 14.43 -9.54 -63.36
CA PRO A 478 13.28 -10.00 -62.57
C PRO A 478 12.09 -10.43 -63.47
N PRO A 479 11.40 -11.54 -63.16
CA PRO A 479 10.17 -11.84 -63.82
C PRO A 479 8.96 -11.14 -63.14
N ASN A 480 8.11 -10.61 -64.00
CA ASN A 480 6.81 -10.03 -63.81
C ASN A 480 6.01 -10.63 -62.62
N ALA A 481 5.65 -9.81 -61.65
CA ALA A 481 4.60 -10.12 -60.69
C ALA A 481 3.26 -9.48 -61.12
N THR A 482 2.37 -10.33 -61.55
CA THR A 482 0.99 -10.03 -61.93
C THR A 482 0.21 -9.55 -60.68
N VAL A 483 -0.28 -8.33 -60.76
CA VAL A 483 -1.16 -7.72 -59.75
C VAL A 483 -2.55 -8.33 -59.90
N ALA A 484 -2.98 -9.18 -58.96
CA ALA A 484 -4.37 -9.61 -58.83
C ALA A 484 -5.19 -8.52 -58.13
N LYS A 485 -5.98 -7.78 -58.90
CA LYS A 485 -7.03 -6.89 -58.37
C LYS A 485 -8.20 -7.72 -57.86
N LEU A 486 -8.55 -7.58 -56.58
CA LEU A 486 -9.83 -7.98 -56.05
C LEU A 486 -10.86 -6.88 -56.31
N PRO A 487 -12.10 -7.23 -56.74
CA PRO A 487 -13.15 -6.25 -57.03
C PRO A 487 -13.91 -5.90 -55.74
N ALA A 488 -13.93 -4.63 -55.41
CA ALA A 488 -14.95 -4.03 -54.58
C ALA A 488 -16.14 -3.64 -55.44
N LEU A 489 -17.34 -3.62 -54.85
CA LEU A 489 -18.61 -3.18 -55.39
C LEU A 489 -19.46 -4.24 -56.10
N THR A 490 -20.45 -4.76 -55.37
CA THR A 490 -21.87 -4.84 -55.80
C THR A 490 -22.71 -5.50 -54.70
N MET A 491 -23.26 -4.73 -53.77
CA MET A 491 -24.46 -5.09 -53.00
C MET A 491 -25.08 -3.88 -52.30
N MET A 492 -25.50 -2.92 -53.13
CA MET A 492 -26.44 -1.89 -52.72
C MET A 492 -27.42 -1.66 -53.91
N ARG A 493 -28.46 -2.48 -53.98
CA ARG A 493 -29.71 -2.18 -54.66
C ARG A 493 -30.58 -3.44 -54.69
N ARG A 494 -31.48 -3.56 -53.72
CA ARG A 494 -32.80 -4.17 -53.80
C ARG A 494 -33.41 -4.27 -52.42
N MET A 495 -34.20 -3.30 -52.08
CA MET A 495 -35.41 -3.42 -51.28
C MET A 495 -36.10 -2.05 -51.23
N HIS A 496 -36.79 -1.77 -52.34
CA HIS A 496 -37.94 -0.88 -52.36
C HIS A 496 -38.98 -1.58 -53.26
N HIS A 497 -40.08 -1.88 -52.66
CA HIS A 497 -41.38 -2.35 -53.17
C HIS A 497 -41.82 -3.68 -52.57
N ASP A 498 -42.73 -3.60 -51.69
CA ASP A 498 -44.15 -3.96 -51.62
C ASP A 498 -44.64 -3.80 -50.18
N ARG A 499 -45.47 -2.87 -49.93
CA ARG A 499 -46.96 -2.77 -49.87
C ARG A 499 -47.60 -4.03 -49.30
N THR A 500 -48.11 -4.03 -48.14
CA THR A 500 -49.47 -3.75 -47.58
C THR A 500 -49.40 -3.75 -46.10
#